data_ff383fd86e42f283a37419c1e40b2cd0
#
_entry.id   ff383fd86e42f283a37419c1e40b2cd0
#
_cell.length_a   1.000
_cell.length_b   1.000
_cell.length_c   1.000
_cell.angle_alpha   90.00
_cell.angle_beta   90.00
_cell.angle_gamma   90.00
#
_symmetry.space_group_name_H-M   'P 1'
#
loop_
_entity.id
_entity.type
_entity.pdbx_description
1 polymer ?
#
loop_
_entity_poly.entity_id
_entity_poly.type
_entity_poly.pdbx_seq_one_letter_code
_entity_poly.pdbx_strand_id
1 'polypeptide(L)'
;CYSQNNSNKKTMAIKIYSTEGSRGVRPIWTAEEMGLDYEIEMMPFPPRFLKPEYLEVNMLGTIPYMIDGTTKMTESVGISQYLVDKYGPTDLKVAIDEEDYGSYLNWLTHADATLTFPQTVFIRYTLQEPGVADAAAEGYKRWFVARLKLLEATLADREYLCCNRFTIADICVSYAIYLAGTLGIEQAFKPNIKRWTDMLFEREAFKKIIAFKYDGPGPSGPEKLEK
;
A
#
# COMPACT_ATOMS: atom_id res chain seq x y z
N CYS A 1 -46.06 -24.25 9.99
CA CYS A 1 -45.16 -23.48 10.82
C CYS A 1 -43.73 -23.88 10.52
N TYR A 2 -43.08 -23.13 9.61
CA TYR A 2 -41.62 -23.24 9.41
C TYR A 2 -41.02 -22.04 10.11
N SER A 3 -40.34 -22.27 11.23
CA SER A 3 -39.52 -21.26 11.91
C SER A 3 -38.26 -21.03 11.08
N GLN A 4 -38.15 -19.83 10.53
CA GLN A 4 -36.92 -19.36 9.95
C GLN A 4 -35.90 -19.18 11.08
N ASN A 5 -34.93 -20.09 11.17
CA ASN A 5 -33.74 -19.89 11.94
C ASN A 5 -32.86 -18.85 11.22
N ASN A 6 -33.02 -17.59 11.59
CA ASN A 6 -32.07 -16.53 11.28
C ASN A 6 -30.82 -16.77 12.13
N SER A 7 -29.95 -17.66 11.67
CA SER A 7 -28.60 -17.72 12.20
C SER A 7 -27.90 -16.44 11.75
N ASN A 8 -27.75 -15.48 12.67
CA ASN A 8 -26.79 -14.38 12.58
C ASN A 8 -25.41 -14.99 12.31
N LYS A 9 -25.06 -15.25 11.05
CA LYS A 9 -23.69 -15.40 10.63
C LYS A 9 -23.06 -14.03 10.85
N LYS A 10 -22.37 -13.86 11.99
CA LYS A 10 -21.44 -12.77 12.22
C LYS A 10 -20.47 -12.84 11.02
N THR A 11 -20.67 -12.01 10.03
CA THR A 11 -19.73 -11.84 8.92
C THR A 11 -18.40 -11.52 9.59
N MET A 12 -17.42 -12.42 9.45
CA MET A 12 -16.08 -12.16 9.99
C MET A 12 -15.58 -10.92 9.27
N ALA A 13 -15.33 -9.87 10.03
CA ALA A 13 -14.81 -8.61 9.50
C ALA A 13 -13.47 -8.86 8.79
N ILE A 14 -13.22 -8.11 7.72
CA ILE A 14 -11.90 -8.08 7.08
C ILE A 14 -10.90 -7.66 8.15
N LYS A 15 -9.82 -8.44 8.36
CA LYS A 15 -8.76 -8.08 9.28
C LYS A 15 -7.47 -7.82 8.52
N ILE A 16 -6.84 -6.67 8.77
CA ILE A 16 -5.59 -6.24 8.12
C ILE A 16 -4.53 -6.00 9.19
N TYR A 17 -3.42 -6.74 9.08
CA TYR A 17 -2.21 -6.51 9.87
C TYR A 17 -1.32 -5.53 9.11
N SER A 18 -0.88 -4.48 9.78
CA SER A 18 -0.08 -3.41 9.16
C SER A 18 0.88 -2.78 10.14
N THR A 19 1.75 -1.92 9.66
CA THR A 19 2.55 -0.98 10.47
C THR A 19 2.55 0.40 9.83
N GLU A 20 2.99 1.40 10.58
CA GLU A 20 3.04 2.78 10.12
C GLU A 20 3.79 2.92 8.79
N GLY A 21 3.22 3.66 7.84
CA GLY A 21 3.86 3.97 6.56
C GLY A 21 4.19 2.77 5.67
N SER A 22 3.78 1.55 6.05
CA SER A 22 4.05 0.34 5.27
C SER A 22 3.14 0.22 4.04
N ARG A 23 3.42 -0.79 3.20
CA ARG A 23 2.56 -1.15 2.06
C ARG A 23 1.11 -1.44 2.45
N GLY A 24 0.80 -1.62 3.74
CA GLY A 24 -0.55 -1.74 4.29
C GLY A 24 -1.42 -0.51 4.06
N VAL A 25 -0.83 0.65 3.83
CA VAL A 25 -1.55 1.87 3.43
C VAL A 25 -2.43 1.60 2.22
N ARG A 26 -1.99 0.83 1.22
CA ARG A 26 -2.75 0.54 0.00
C ARG A 26 -4.10 -0.13 0.26
N PRO A 27 -4.15 -1.33 0.86
CA PRO A 27 -5.42 -2.00 1.11
C PRO A 27 -6.29 -1.29 2.15
N ILE A 28 -5.69 -0.64 3.14
CA ILE A 28 -6.45 0.11 4.14
C ILE A 28 -7.11 1.32 3.48
N TRP A 29 -6.39 2.06 2.61
CA TRP A 29 -6.96 3.17 1.85
C TRP A 29 -8.08 2.70 0.93
N THR A 30 -7.88 1.59 0.24
CA THR A 30 -8.91 0.98 -0.60
C THR A 30 -10.17 0.66 0.22
N ALA A 31 -10.02 0.04 1.39
CA ALA A 31 -11.14 -0.30 2.27
C ALA A 31 -11.88 0.95 2.79
N GLU A 32 -11.16 1.99 3.18
CA GLU A 32 -11.74 3.27 3.62
C GLU A 32 -12.54 3.96 2.51
N GLU A 33 -11.98 4.04 1.30
CA GLU A 33 -12.68 4.67 0.15
C GLU A 33 -13.93 3.89 -0.27
N MET A 34 -13.96 2.59 -0.03
CA MET A 34 -15.13 1.74 -0.26
C MET A 34 -16.12 1.72 0.89
N GLY A 35 -15.80 2.32 2.03
CA GLY A 35 -16.64 2.29 3.24
C GLY A 35 -16.83 0.87 3.81
N LEU A 36 -15.82 -0.01 3.67
CA LEU A 36 -15.89 -1.37 4.17
C LEU A 36 -15.69 -1.43 5.68
N ASP A 37 -16.39 -2.37 6.33
CA ASP A 37 -16.11 -2.73 7.71
C ASP A 37 -14.85 -3.59 7.78
N TYR A 38 -13.84 -3.15 8.51
CA TYR A 38 -12.59 -3.87 8.70
C TYR A 38 -11.95 -3.58 10.06
N GLU A 39 -11.10 -4.49 10.50
CA GLU A 39 -10.26 -4.35 11.69
C GLU A 39 -8.81 -4.18 11.27
N ILE A 40 -8.08 -3.30 11.96
CA ILE A 40 -6.63 -3.17 11.80
C ILE A 40 -5.94 -3.66 13.06
N GLU A 41 -4.93 -4.50 12.88
CA GLU A 41 -3.96 -4.78 13.92
C GLU A 41 -2.63 -4.11 13.56
N MET A 42 -2.30 -3.03 14.28
CA MET A 42 -1.02 -2.35 14.12
C MET A 42 0.07 -3.17 14.77
N MET A 43 1.17 -3.36 14.04
CA MET A 43 2.26 -4.25 14.38
C MET A 43 3.57 -3.48 14.60
N PRO A 44 4.47 -3.95 15.48
CA PRO A 44 5.85 -3.46 15.49
C PRO A 44 6.56 -3.83 14.18
N PHE A 45 7.63 -3.14 13.85
CA PHE A 45 8.39 -3.42 12.64
C PHE A 45 9.88 -3.73 12.92
N PRO A 46 10.43 -4.83 12.40
CA PRO A 46 9.79 -5.92 11.63
C PRO A 46 9.04 -6.92 12.55
N PRO A 47 7.77 -7.25 12.23
CA PRO A 47 6.93 -8.03 13.15
C PRO A 47 7.51 -9.43 13.46
N ARG A 48 8.14 -10.10 12.49
CA ARG A 48 8.73 -11.43 12.69
C ARG A 48 9.81 -11.51 13.78
N PHE A 49 10.43 -10.37 14.13
CA PHE A 49 11.45 -10.30 15.16
C PHE A 49 10.89 -9.75 16.48
N LEU A 50 10.01 -8.77 16.41
CA LEU A 50 9.50 -8.05 17.57
C LEU A 50 8.21 -8.66 18.14
N LYS A 51 7.52 -9.48 17.36
CA LYS A 51 6.30 -10.23 17.72
C LYS A 51 6.35 -11.62 17.10
N PRO A 52 7.24 -12.53 17.55
CA PRO A 52 7.48 -13.84 16.91
C PRO A 52 6.24 -14.72 16.77
N GLU A 53 5.27 -14.61 17.70
CA GLU A 53 3.99 -15.30 17.63
C GLU A 53 3.17 -14.95 16.38
N TYR A 54 3.46 -13.82 15.74
CA TYR A 54 2.83 -13.47 14.47
C TYR A 54 3.15 -14.47 13.35
N LEU A 55 4.25 -15.22 13.45
CA LEU A 55 4.58 -16.28 12.49
C LEU A 55 3.54 -17.42 12.46
N GLU A 56 2.77 -17.61 13.53
CA GLU A 56 1.64 -18.54 13.56
C GLU A 56 0.45 -18.04 12.73
N VAL A 57 0.31 -16.71 12.58
CA VAL A 57 -0.73 -16.06 11.77
C VAL A 57 -0.31 -15.98 10.31
N ASN A 58 0.91 -15.52 10.06
CA ASN A 58 1.52 -15.37 8.74
C ASN A 58 2.95 -15.93 8.77
N MET A 59 3.17 -17.10 8.17
CA MET A 59 4.46 -17.80 8.19
C MET A 59 5.62 -16.98 7.58
N LEU A 60 5.34 -15.97 6.75
CA LEU A 60 6.36 -15.06 6.21
C LEU A 60 6.71 -13.94 7.19
N GLY A 61 5.88 -13.69 8.20
CA GLY A 61 6.05 -12.59 9.14
C GLY A 61 6.12 -11.22 8.47
N THR A 62 5.47 -11.08 7.29
CA THR A 62 5.43 -9.85 6.50
C THR A 62 4.14 -9.07 6.73
N ILE A 63 4.13 -7.80 6.37
CA ILE A 63 2.99 -6.90 6.36
C ILE A 63 2.93 -6.15 5.02
N PRO A 64 1.70 -5.82 4.53
CA PRO A 64 0.42 -6.18 5.11
C PRO A 64 0.14 -7.67 5.05
N TYR A 65 -0.79 -8.09 5.87
CA TYR A 65 -1.43 -9.39 5.77
C TYR A 65 -2.93 -9.21 6.00
N MET A 66 -3.75 -9.73 5.11
CA MET A 66 -5.20 -9.64 5.21
C MET A 66 -5.81 -11.03 5.42
N ILE A 67 -6.80 -11.09 6.30
CA ILE A 67 -7.69 -12.24 6.48
C ILE A 67 -9.12 -11.78 6.19
N ASP A 68 -9.79 -12.49 5.29
CA ASP A 68 -11.20 -12.31 4.98
C ASP A 68 -11.88 -13.69 4.87
N GLY A 69 -12.51 -14.12 5.95
CA GLY A 69 -13.00 -15.48 6.08
C GLY A 69 -11.87 -16.52 5.96
N THR A 70 -11.90 -17.30 4.90
CA THR A 70 -10.84 -18.30 4.59
C THR A 70 -9.74 -17.75 3.68
N THR A 71 -9.94 -16.58 3.09
CA THR A 71 -8.97 -15.93 2.20
C THR A 71 -7.87 -15.28 3.03
N LYS A 72 -6.62 -15.54 2.67
CA LYS A 72 -5.44 -14.96 3.30
C LYS A 72 -4.50 -14.42 2.22
N MET A 73 -4.03 -13.16 2.36
CA MET A 73 -3.24 -12.51 1.33
C MET A 73 -2.12 -11.66 1.94
N THR A 74 -0.96 -11.64 1.28
CA THR A 74 0.24 -10.86 1.69
C THR A 74 0.53 -9.68 0.77
N GLU A 75 0.08 -9.72 -0.48
CA GLU A 75 0.45 -8.74 -1.50
C GLU A 75 -0.49 -7.53 -1.50
N SER A 76 0.01 -6.36 -1.13
CA SER A 76 -0.80 -5.15 -0.92
C SER A 76 -1.62 -4.72 -2.14
N VAL A 77 -1.04 -4.79 -3.34
CA VAL A 77 -1.73 -4.47 -4.60
C VAL A 77 -2.80 -5.52 -4.90
N GLY A 78 -2.47 -6.80 -4.72
CA GLY A 78 -3.41 -7.91 -4.87
C GLY A 78 -4.58 -7.82 -3.88
N ILE A 79 -4.32 -7.38 -2.65
CA ILE A 79 -5.38 -7.16 -1.63
C ILE A 79 -6.30 -6.01 -2.09
N SER A 80 -5.75 -4.88 -2.55
CA SER A 80 -6.56 -3.78 -3.08
C SER A 80 -7.44 -4.21 -4.26
N GLN A 81 -6.88 -4.98 -5.20
CA GLN A 81 -7.63 -5.54 -6.32
C GLN A 81 -8.73 -6.51 -5.84
N TYR A 82 -8.41 -7.39 -4.90
CA TYR A 82 -9.39 -8.32 -4.31
C TYR A 82 -10.57 -7.58 -3.66
N LEU A 83 -10.30 -6.50 -2.92
CA LEU A 83 -11.35 -5.73 -2.25
C LEU A 83 -12.33 -5.11 -3.27
N VAL A 84 -11.82 -4.45 -4.32
CA VAL A 84 -12.68 -3.84 -5.36
C VAL A 84 -13.43 -4.88 -6.19
N ASP A 85 -12.86 -6.07 -6.37
CA ASP A 85 -13.50 -7.16 -7.13
C ASP A 85 -14.58 -7.85 -6.30
N LYS A 86 -14.32 -8.13 -5.03
CA LYS A 86 -15.22 -8.89 -4.17
C LYS A 86 -16.35 -8.06 -3.60
N TYR A 87 -16.07 -6.82 -3.22
CA TYR A 87 -17.00 -5.95 -2.51
C TYR A 87 -17.58 -4.83 -3.37
N GLY A 88 -17.26 -4.82 -4.70
CA GLY A 88 -17.88 -3.91 -5.64
C GLY A 88 -19.38 -4.15 -5.85
N PRO A 89 -20.03 -3.36 -6.71
CA PRO A 89 -19.41 -2.43 -7.66
C PRO A 89 -18.82 -1.19 -7.01
N THR A 90 -17.73 -0.66 -7.61
CA THR A 90 -17.08 0.58 -7.15
C THR A 90 -16.35 1.25 -8.32
N ASP A 91 -16.32 2.59 -8.33
CA ASP A 91 -15.57 3.39 -9.31
C ASP A 91 -14.05 3.29 -9.14
N LEU A 92 -13.57 2.72 -8.03
CA LEU A 92 -12.14 2.47 -7.79
C LEU A 92 -11.55 1.39 -8.70
N LYS A 93 -12.39 0.62 -9.37
CA LYS A 93 -12.00 -0.42 -10.32
C LYS A 93 -12.13 0.09 -11.76
N VAL A 94 -11.21 -0.33 -12.64
CA VAL A 94 -11.38 -0.22 -14.10
C VAL A 94 -11.88 -1.56 -14.61
N ALA A 95 -13.00 -1.54 -15.32
CA ALA A 95 -13.61 -2.76 -15.88
C ALA A 95 -12.85 -3.23 -17.12
N ILE A 96 -12.98 -4.54 -17.44
CA ILE A 96 -12.23 -5.18 -18.53
C ILE A 96 -12.55 -4.60 -19.93
N ASP A 97 -13.74 -4.02 -20.09
CA ASP A 97 -14.23 -3.40 -21.31
C ASP A 97 -13.95 -1.90 -21.40
N GLU A 98 -13.35 -1.28 -20.36
CA GLU A 98 -12.92 0.11 -20.41
C GLU A 98 -11.58 0.26 -21.14
N GLU A 99 -11.42 1.37 -21.88
CA GLU A 99 -10.24 1.65 -22.71
C GLU A 99 -8.92 1.60 -21.91
N ASP A 100 -8.90 2.13 -20.69
CA ASP A 100 -7.71 2.17 -19.85
C ASP A 100 -7.42 0.89 -19.06
N TYR A 101 -8.16 -0.22 -19.28
CA TYR A 101 -7.97 -1.46 -18.51
C TYR A 101 -6.53 -1.99 -18.57
N GLY A 102 -5.92 -2.00 -19.74
CA GLY A 102 -4.52 -2.41 -19.88
C GLY A 102 -3.54 -1.51 -19.13
N SER A 103 -3.77 -0.19 -19.19
CA SER A 103 -3.01 0.81 -18.43
C SER A 103 -3.18 0.63 -16.92
N TYR A 104 -4.40 0.35 -16.47
CA TYR A 104 -4.71 0.06 -15.08
C TYR A 104 -3.93 -1.15 -14.55
N LEU A 105 -3.94 -2.27 -15.24
CA LEU A 105 -3.16 -3.46 -14.86
C LEU A 105 -1.65 -3.15 -14.82
N ASN A 106 -1.17 -2.38 -15.81
CA ASN A 106 0.22 -1.97 -15.86
C ASN A 106 0.60 -1.10 -14.65
N TRP A 107 -0.24 -0.12 -14.28
CA TRP A 107 0.02 0.74 -13.13
C TRP A 107 0.00 -0.03 -11.80
N LEU A 108 -0.91 -1.00 -11.62
CA LEU A 108 -0.95 -1.86 -10.44
C LEU A 108 0.38 -2.62 -10.27
N THR A 109 0.85 -3.25 -11.34
CA THR A 109 2.12 -3.99 -11.29
C THR A 109 3.32 -3.06 -11.15
N HIS A 110 3.31 -1.92 -11.87
CA HIS A 110 4.35 -0.89 -11.82
C HIS A 110 4.52 -0.29 -10.43
N ALA A 111 3.42 -0.12 -9.70
CA ALA A 111 3.43 0.42 -8.34
C ALA A 111 4.33 -0.39 -7.39
N ASP A 112 4.32 -1.71 -7.49
CA ASP A 112 5.13 -2.55 -6.60
C ASP A 112 6.47 -2.93 -7.21
N ALA A 113 6.47 -3.56 -8.38
CA ALA A 113 7.67 -4.09 -8.99
C ALA A 113 8.66 -2.98 -9.43
N THR A 114 8.15 -1.87 -9.96
CA THR A 114 8.98 -0.83 -10.55
C THR A 114 9.28 0.33 -9.59
N LEU A 115 8.29 0.75 -8.79
CA LEU A 115 8.43 1.92 -7.93
C LEU A 115 8.73 1.56 -6.46
N THR A 116 8.07 0.57 -5.87
CA THR A 116 8.25 0.28 -4.44
C THR A 116 9.44 -0.64 -4.17
N PHE A 117 9.68 -1.65 -5.01
CA PHE A 117 10.80 -2.58 -4.80
C PHE A 117 12.17 -1.89 -4.74
N PRO A 118 12.53 -0.94 -5.63
CA PRO A 118 13.79 -0.20 -5.53
C PRO A 118 13.98 0.50 -4.18
N GLN A 119 12.89 1.05 -3.63
CA GLN A 119 12.93 1.71 -2.33
C GLN A 119 13.13 0.72 -1.18
N THR A 120 12.66 -0.52 -1.31
CA THR A 120 12.92 -1.58 -0.33
C THR A 120 14.42 -1.89 -0.22
N VAL A 121 15.12 -1.92 -1.36
CA VAL A 121 16.59 -2.10 -1.36
C VAL A 121 17.28 -0.89 -0.75
N PHE A 122 16.83 0.32 -1.07
CA PHE A 122 17.33 1.55 -0.47
C PHE A 122 17.16 1.53 1.06
N ILE A 123 15.96 1.25 1.56
CA ILE A 123 15.66 1.13 3.00
C ILE A 123 16.58 0.11 3.67
N ARG A 124 16.73 -1.06 3.05
CA ARG A 124 17.55 -2.12 3.63
C ARG A 124 18.97 -1.66 3.93
N TYR A 125 19.63 -1.04 2.97
CA TYR A 125 21.05 -0.70 3.08
C TYR A 125 21.33 0.70 3.64
N THR A 126 20.27 1.53 3.84
CA THR A 126 20.44 2.83 4.52
C THR A 126 19.97 2.80 5.97
N LEU A 127 18.92 2.04 6.29
CA LEU A 127 18.32 2.05 7.63
C LEU A 127 18.55 0.74 8.41
N GLN A 128 18.47 -0.41 7.77
CA GLN A 128 18.57 -1.71 8.45
C GLN A 128 19.99 -2.26 8.49
N GLU A 129 20.73 -2.14 7.41
CA GLU A 129 22.10 -2.64 7.23
C GLU A 129 23.02 -1.54 6.65
N PRO A 130 23.14 -0.37 7.32
CA PRO A 130 23.96 0.74 6.80
C PRO A 130 25.42 0.35 6.68
N GLY A 131 26.05 0.78 5.58
CA GLY A 131 27.47 0.47 5.29
C GLY A 131 27.73 -0.89 4.64
N VAL A 132 26.71 -1.77 4.54
CA VAL A 132 26.88 -3.10 3.93
C VAL A 132 26.88 -3.04 2.41
N ALA A 133 26.05 -2.21 1.81
CA ALA A 133 25.93 -2.08 0.37
C ALA A 133 25.44 -0.69 -0.08
N ASP A 134 26.12 0.36 0.35
CA ASP A 134 25.74 1.75 0.07
C ASP A 134 25.65 2.05 -1.43
N ALA A 135 26.56 1.49 -2.24
CA ALA A 135 26.53 1.64 -3.69
C ALA A 135 25.26 1.03 -4.33
N ALA A 136 24.74 -0.08 -3.77
CA ALA A 136 23.49 -0.66 -4.20
C ALA A 136 22.31 0.24 -3.79
N ALA A 137 22.28 0.75 -2.56
CA ALA A 137 21.26 1.68 -2.09
C ALA A 137 21.14 2.90 -3.03
N GLU A 138 22.28 3.57 -3.32
CA GLU A 138 22.29 4.71 -4.22
C GLU A 138 21.94 4.32 -5.67
N GLY A 139 22.33 3.14 -6.13
CA GLY A 139 21.95 2.62 -7.44
C GLY A 139 20.45 2.46 -7.58
N TYR A 140 19.79 1.86 -6.58
CA TYR A 140 18.33 1.64 -6.58
C TYR A 140 17.55 2.93 -6.35
N LYS A 141 18.06 3.89 -5.59
CA LYS A 141 17.49 5.25 -5.50
C LYS A 141 17.48 5.92 -6.87
N ARG A 142 18.61 5.92 -7.60
CA ARG A 142 18.66 6.45 -8.97
C ARG A 142 17.72 5.70 -9.92
N TRP A 143 17.61 4.38 -9.77
CA TRP A 143 16.67 3.57 -10.52
C TRP A 143 15.22 4.06 -10.30
N PHE A 144 14.80 4.19 -9.06
CA PHE A 144 13.47 4.71 -8.73
C PHE A 144 13.22 6.08 -9.37
N VAL A 145 14.10 7.05 -9.14
CA VAL A 145 13.98 8.41 -9.67
C VAL A 145 13.84 8.41 -11.20
N ALA A 146 14.63 7.58 -11.89
CA ALA A 146 14.55 7.49 -13.35
C ALA A 146 13.20 6.95 -13.87
N ARG A 147 12.46 6.15 -13.08
CA ARG A 147 11.14 5.61 -13.45
C ARG A 147 10.01 6.61 -13.26
N LEU A 148 10.21 7.63 -12.45
CA LEU A 148 9.22 8.72 -12.27
C LEU A 148 8.91 9.47 -13.56
N LYS A 149 9.76 9.39 -14.59
CA LYS A 149 9.51 10.04 -15.88
C LYS A 149 8.22 9.58 -16.57
N LEU A 150 7.86 8.28 -16.43
CA LEU A 150 6.61 7.76 -17.00
C LEU A 150 5.40 8.34 -16.26
N LEU A 151 5.47 8.37 -14.93
CA LEU A 151 4.41 8.96 -14.10
C LEU A 151 4.22 10.44 -14.39
N GLU A 152 5.31 11.23 -14.44
CA GLU A 152 5.27 12.64 -14.75
C GLU A 152 4.66 12.91 -16.11
N ALA A 153 5.04 12.13 -17.13
CA ALA A 153 4.51 12.29 -18.48
C ALA A 153 3.02 11.93 -18.55
N THR A 154 2.60 10.85 -17.89
CA THR A 154 1.18 10.45 -17.86
C THR A 154 0.30 11.50 -17.19
N LEU A 155 0.79 12.15 -16.15
CA LEU A 155 0.05 13.16 -15.39
C LEU A 155 0.08 14.57 -16.04
N ALA A 156 0.78 14.75 -17.17
CA ALA A 156 0.82 16.04 -17.87
C ALA A 156 -0.57 16.47 -18.36
N ASP A 157 -1.36 15.52 -18.87
CA ASP A 157 -2.66 15.76 -19.48
C ASP A 157 -3.82 15.07 -18.73
N ARG A 158 -3.53 14.48 -17.56
CA ARG A 158 -4.51 13.71 -16.78
C ARG A 158 -4.53 14.16 -15.32
N GLU A 159 -5.71 14.13 -14.73
CA GLU A 159 -5.90 14.32 -13.30
C GLU A 159 -5.66 13.02 -12.52
N TYR A 160 -6.04 11.88 -13.09
CA TYR A 160 -5.87 10.53 -12.54
C TYR A 160 -5.18 9.61 -13.56
N LEU A 161 -4.66 8.48 -13.09
CA LEU A 161 -3.89 7.55 -13.92
C LEU A 161 -4.74 6.84 -14.97
N CYS A 162 -6.01 6.57 -14.65
CA CYS A 162 -6.92 5.82 -15.52
C CYS A 162 -8.32 6.43 -15.54
N CYS A 163 -9.00 6.37 -16.67
CA CYS A 163 -10.43 6.67 -16.87
C CYS A 163 -10.89 8.04 -16.32
N ASN A 164 -9.99 9.00 -16.17
CA ASN A 164 -10.25 10.33 -15.60
C ASN A 164 -10.99 10.29 -14.25
N ARG A 165 -10.77 9.24 -13.46
CA ARG A 165 -11.31 9.09 -12.11
C ARG A 165 -10.31 8.45 -11.19
N PHE A 166 -10.49 8.69 -9.90
CA PHE A 166 -9.70 8.06 -8.85
C PHE A 166 -9.95 6.56 -8.80
N THR A 167 -8.88 5.75 -8.88
CA THR A 167 -8.91 4.29 -8.86
C THR A 167 -7.85 3.72 -7.93
N ILE A 168 -7.85 2.40 -7.71
CA ILE A 168 -6.77 1.77 -6.94
C ILE A 168 -5.41 1.84 -7.64
N ALA A 169 -5.34 2.18 -8.93
CA ALA A 169 -4.07 2.50 -9.59
C ALA A 169 -3.44 3.75 -8.95
N ASP A 170 -4.26 4.79 -8.70
CA ASP A 170 -3.82 6.02 -8.03
C ASP A 170 -3.39 5.71 -6.58
N ILE A 171 -4.18 4.93 -5.84
CA ILE A 171 -3.83 4.49 -4.47
C ILE A 171 -2.49 3.76 -4.45
N CYS A 172 -2.33 2.77 -5.33
CA CYS A 172 -1.14 1.91 -5.32
C CYS A 172 0.14 2.64 -5.73
N VAL A 173 0.04 3.52 -6.73
CA VAL A 173 1.19 4.29 -7.24
C VAL A 173 1.54 5.42 -6.28
N SER A 174 0.55 6.17 -5.78
CA SER A 174 0.81 7.29 -4.86
C SER A 174 1.44 6.85 -3.55
N TYR A 175 1.14 5.65 -3.07
CA TYR A 175 1.86 5.06 -1.94
C TYR A 175 3.37 5.01 -2.17
N ALA A 176 3.84 4.65 -3.37
CA ALA A 176 5.27 4.63 -3.65
C ALA A 176 5.91 6.03 -3.63
N ILE A 177 5.13 7.07 -3.96
CA ILE A 177 5.57 8.47 -3.86
C ILE A 177 5.55 8.93 -2.40
N TYR A 178 4.52 8.56 -1.63
CA TYR A 178 4.48 8.79 -0.19
C TYR A 178 5.71 8.19 0.51
N LEU A 179 6.02 6.92 0.25
CA LEU A 179 7.20 6.26 0.81
C LEU A 179 8.50 6.99 0.44
N ALA A 180 8.65 7.40 -0.81
CA ALA A 180 9.82 8.16 -1.25
C ALA A 180 9.96 9.50 -0.52
N GLY A 181 8.85 10.17 -0.23
CA GLY A 181 8.85 11.39 0.60
C GLY A 181 9.36 11.11 2.02
N THR A 182 8.91 10.04 2.67
CA THR A 182 9.41 9.66 4.01
C THR A 182 10.90 9.27 4.03
N LEU A 183 11.46 8.92 2.87
CA LEU A 183 12.87 8.60 2.68
C LEU A 183 13.74 9.81 2.25
N GLY A 184 13.18 11.02 2.21
CA GLY A 184 13.89 12.23 1.81
C GLY A 184 14.22 12.31 0.31
N ILE A 185 13.38 11.72 -0.54
CA ILE A 185 13.58 11.70 -2.02
C ILE A 185 12.63 12.68 -2.73
N GLU A 186 11.80 13.44 -2.00
CA GLU A 186 10.78 14.33 -2.51
C GLU A 186 11.30 15.43 -3.45
N GLN A 187 12.58 15.82 -3.32
CA GLN A 187 13.20 16.80 -4.23
C GLN A 187 13.31 16.29 -5.69
N ALA A 188 13.16 14.97 -5.89
CA ALA A 188 13.11 14.40 -7.23
C ALA A 188 11.73 14.48 -7.89
N PHE A 189 10.68 14.88 -7.16
CA PHE A 189 9.32 14.95 -7.69
C PHE A 189 9.16 16.17 -8.58
N LYS A 190 8.67 15.93 -9.79
CA LYS A 190 8.36 16.95 -10.76
C LYS A 190 6.96 17.53 -10.55
N PRO A 191 6.61 18.66 -11.18
CA PRO A 191 5.38 19.41 -10.90
C PRO A 191 4.09 18.60 -11.02
N ASN A 192 3.94 17.74 -12.03
CA ASN A 192 2.71 16.97 -12.22
C ASN A 192 2.54 15.91 -11.12
N ILE A 193 3.64 15.23 -10.74
CA ILE A 193 3.64 14.29 -9.62
C ILE A 193 3.26 15.01 -8.33
N LYS A 194 3.86 16.18 -8.05
CA LYS A 194 3.53 16.95 -6.85
C LYS A 194 2.05 17.36 -6.82
N ARG A 195 1.56 17.98 -7.90
CA ARG A 195 0.15 18.37 -8.03
C ARG A 195 -0.78 17.17 -7.74
N TRP A 196 -0.49 16.03 -8.35
CA TRP A 196 -1.29 14.83 -8.21
C TRP A 196 -1.25 14.26 -6.79
N THR A 197 -0.08 14.15 -6.17
CA THR A 197 0.05 13.67 -4.79
C THR A 197 -0.55 14.63 -3.79
N ASP A 198 -0.37 15.94 -3.96
CA ASP A 198 -1.00 16.96 -3.09
C ASP A 198 -2.53 16.79 -3.10
N MET A 199 -3.13 16.61 -4.28
CA MET A 199 -4.57 16.36 -4.42
C MET A 199 -5.00 15.05 -3.74
N LEU A 200 -4.26 13.96 -3.94
CA LEU A 200 -4.64 12.66 -3.38
C LEU A 200 -4.46 12.60 -1.86
N PHE A 201 -3.43 13.23 -1.32
CA PHE A 201 -3.13 13.19 0.11
C PHE A 201 -4.04 14.11 0.93
N GLU A 202 -4.80 14.99 0.31
CA GLU A 202 -5.88 15.75 0.94
C GLU A 202 -7.16 14.95 1.17
N ARG A 203 -7.29 13.74 0.60
CA ARG A 203 -8.46 12.87 0.82
C ARG A 203 -8.56 12.45 2.28
N GLU A 204 -9.77 12.50 2.83
CA GLU A 204 -10.03 12.18 4.24
C GLU A 204 -9.61 10.74 4.60
N ALA A 205 -9.82 9.79 3.69
CA ALA A 205 -9.38 8.42 3.88
C ALA A 205 -7.85 8.33 4.05
N PHE A 206 -7.07 9.04 3.22
CA PHE A 206 -5.62 9.06 3.35
C PHE A 206 -5.17 9.68 4.68
N LYS A 207 -5.71 10.85 5.05
CA LYS A 207 -5.40 11.50 6.32
C LYS A 207 -5.69 10.60 7.52
N LYS A 208 -6.79 9.87 7.47
CA LYS A 208 -7.18 8.93 8.52
C LYS A 208 -6.15 7.79 8.65
N ILE A 209 -5.74 7.18 7.56
CA ILE A 209 -4.87 6.00 7.61
C ILE A 209 -3.42 6.32 8.00
N ILE A 210 -2.89 7.49 7.62
CA ILE A 210 -1.55 7.89 8.05
C ILE A 210 -1.51 8.31 9.52
N ALA A 211 -2.67 8.53 10.15
CA ALA A 211 -2.78 8.80 11.58
C ALA A 211 -2.77 7.53 12.44
N PHE A 212 -2.91 6.34 11.86
CA PHE A 212 -2.81 5.09 12.61
C PHE A 212 -1.41 4.89 13.15
N LYS A 213 -1.32 4.62 14.46
CA LYS A 213 -0.06 4.45 15.17
C LYS A 213 -0.01 3.08 15.84
N TYR A 214 1.19 2.54 15.93
CA TYR A 214 1.47 1.44 16.81
C TYR A 214 1.73 2.01 18.21
N ASP A 215 1.02 1.51 19.22
CA ASP A 215 1.08 1.98 20.61
C ASP A 215 1.70 0.94 21.57
N GLY A 216 2.18 -0.19 21.03
CA GLY A 216 2.83 -1.24 21.79
C GLY A 216 4.34 -1.03 21.97
N PRO A 217 5.02 -1.98 22.63
CA PRO A 217 6.47 -1.92 22.83
C PRO A 217 7.26 -2.16 21.54
N GLY A 218 8.36 -1.42 21.35
CA GLY A 218 9.27 -1.54 20.20
C GLY A 218 8.97 -0.54 19.07
N PRO A 219 9.84 -0.47 18.06
CA PRO A 219 9.70 0.45 16.94
C PRO A 219 8.52 0.08 16.04
N SER A 220 7.86 1.11 15.50
CA SER A 220 6.71 0.99 14.60
C SER A 220 7.03 1.24 13.14
N GLY A 221 8.26 1.62 12.84
CA GLY A 221 8.72 1.98 11.50
C GLY A 221 10.10 1.40 11.17
N PRO A 222 10.67 1.74 10.02
CA PRO A 222 11.99 1.27 9.59
C PRO A 222 13.13 1.99 10.33
N GLU A 223 13.05 2.07 11.65
CA GLU A 223 14.12 2.59 12.50
C GLU A 223 15.32 1.64 12.48
N LYS A 224 16.50 2.18 12.85
CA LYS A 224 17.70 1.35 12.98
C LYS A 224 17.43 0.26 14.01
N LEU A 225 17.47 -0.98 13.58
CA LEU A 225 17.52 -2.12 14.49
C LEU A 225 18.93 -2.11 15.08
N GLU A 226 19.07 -1.76 16.36
CA GLU A 226 20.31 -2.01 17.10
C GLU A 226 20.55 -3.54 17.07
N LYS A 227 21.78 -3.91 16.66
CA LYS A 227 22.18 -5.32 16.57
C LYS A 227 22.41 -5.92 17.94
#